data_f8fff85d839c6bede4d6bcc092cde610
#
_entry.id   f8fff85d839c6bede4d6bcc092cde610
#
_cell.length_a   1.000
_cell.length_b   1.000
_cell.length_c   1.000
_cell.angle_alpha   90.00
_cell.angle_beta   90.00
_cell.angle_gamma   90.00
#
_symmetry.space_group_name_H-M   'P 1'
#
loop_
_entity.id
_entity.type
_entity.pdbx_description
1 polymer ?
#
loop_
_entity_poly.entity_id
_entity_poly.type
_entity_poly.pdbx_seq_one_letter_code
_entity_poly.pdbx_strand_id
1 'polypeptide(L)'
;MQEIHYNPDIYAKSTEIIKAIYGPDASFRDGQYEAIEATMTHNRTLVVQRTGWGKSLVYFVCTKLIREQKRGVTMVVSPLLVLMKNQIDAAQKMGLRCDVLNSTVKDRREDILTSLEQDELDLILVTPETLFSDDVQKRLKNIRIGLFVIDEAHCISDWGHDFRLEYGKLKTIIQQLPPNVPILATTATANDRVVTDLRSQLGNNVFVSRGPL
;
A
#
# COMPACT_ATOMS: atom_id res chain seq x y z
N MET A 1 29.83 3.56 9.27
CA MET A 1 28.69 2.74 8.83
C MET A 1 27.87 2.49 10.09
N GLN A 2 26.66 3.06 10.18
CA GLN A 2 25.75 2.67 11.25
C GLN A 2 25.33 1.23 10.96
N GLU A 3 25.51 0.33 11.91
CA GLU A 3 24.95 -1.02 11.84
C GLU A 3 23.43 -0.88 11.76
N ILE A 4 22.86 -1.29 10.65
CA ILE A 4 21.42 -1.33 10.47
C ILE A 4 20.94 -2.54 11.30
N HIS A 5 20.41 -2.29 12.48
CA HIS A 5 19.78 -3.31 13.31
C HIS A 5 18.39 -3.61 12.74
N TYR A 6 18.29 -4.67 11.93
CA TYR A 6 17.00 -5.16 11.45
C TYR A 6 16.23 -5.85 12.57
N ASN A 7 14.89 -5.70 12.54
CA ASN A 7 14.02 -6.52 13.36
C ASN A 7 14.12 -7.97 12.90
N PRO A 8 14.70 -8.90 13.71
CA PRO A 8 15.03 -10.25 13.25
C PRO A 8 13.78 -11.05 12.87
N ASP A 9 12.66 -10.85 13.55
CA ASP A 9 11.42 -11.59 13.27
C ASP A 9 10.79 -11.14 11.95
N ILE A 10 10.76 -9.84 11.69
CA ILE A 10 10.23 -9.28 10.43
C ILE A 10 11.16 -9.72 9.28
N TYR A 11 12.47 -9.66 9.48
CA TYR A 11 13.44 -10.06 8.45
C TYR A 11 13.30 -11.53 8.07
N ALA A 12 13.27 -12.43 9.07
CA ALA A 12 13.15 -13.87 8.86
C ALA A 12 11.87 -14.21 8.09
N LYS A 13 10.71 -13.70 8.54
CA LYS A 13 9.42 -13.96 7.89
C LYS A 13 9.35 -13.36 6.49
N SER A 14 9.81 -12.14 6.31
CA SER A 14 9.83 -11.49 4.98
C SER A 14 10.70 -12.26 3.99
N THR A 15 11.85 -12.73 4.43
CA THR A 15 12.78 -13.54 3.63
C THR A 15 12.17 -14.90 3.28
N GLU A 16 11.50 -15.55 4.22
CA GLU A 16 10.78 -16.80 3.98
C GLU A 16 9.69 -16.60 2.91
N ILE A 17 8.91 -15.54 2.99
CA ILE A 17 7.88 -15.20 2.02
C ILE A 17 8.45 -15.11 0.61
N ILE A 18 9.52 -14.31 0.40
CA ILE A 18 10.06 -14.14 -0.95
C ILE A 18 10.73 -15.40 -1.47
N LYS A 19 11.40 -16.18 -0.62
CA LYS A 19 12.01 -17.45 -1.02
C LYS A 19 10.98 -18.51 -1.40
N ALA A 20 9.84 -18.55 -0.71
CA ALA A 20 8.75 -19.46 -1.05
C ALA A 20 8.15 -19.18 -2.43
N ILE A 21 8.21 -17.91 -2.90
CA ILE A 21 7.60 -17.48 -4.16
C ILE A 21 8.59 -17.47 -5.32
N TYR A 22 9.80 -16.97 -5.08
CA TYR A 22 10.79 -16.71 -6.12
C TYR A 22 11.97 -17.68 -6.10
N GLY A 23 11.98 -18.64 -5.15
CA GLY A 23 13.02 -19.64 -5.02
C GLY A 23 14.03 -19.36 -3.90
N PRO A 24 14.86 -20.38 -3.53
CA PRO A 24 15.72 -20.32 -2.35
C PRO A 24 16.77 -19.21 -2.40
N ASP A 25 17.17 -18.77 -3.58
CA ASP A 25 18.17 -17.73 -3.81
C ASP A 25 17.57 -16.31 -3.84
N ALA A 26 16.24 -16.19 -3.67
CA ALA A 26 15.59 -14.89 -3.68
C ALA A 26 16.08 -13.99 -2.53
N SER A 27 16.37 -12.75 -2.88
CA SER A 27 16.79 -11.70 -1.94
C SER A 27 16.11 -10.39 -2.25
N PHE A 28 16.02 -9.51 -1.26
CA PHE A 28 15.53 -8.16 -1.45
C PHE A 28 16.54 -7.31 -2.24
N ARG A 29 16.04 -6.41 -3.04
CA ARG A 29 16.84 -5.32 -3.62
C ARG A 29 17.13 -4.29 -2.53
N ASP A 30 18.17 -3.49 -2.74
CA ASP A 30 18.57 -2.42 -1.82
C ASP A 30 17.37 -1.53 -1.45
N GLY A 31 17.14 -1.36 -0.16
CA GLY A 31 16.07 -0.56 0.41
C GLY A 31 14.69 -1.23 0.48
N GLN A 32 14.46 -2.40 -0.15
CA GLN A 32 13.15 -3.05 -0.10
C GLN A 32 12.81 -3.58 1.30
N TYR A 33 13.76 -4.23 1.95
CA TYR A 33 13.54 -4.73 3.30
C TYR A 33 13.33 -3.57 4.29
N GLU A 34 14.13 -2.53 4.19
CA GLU A 34 14.01 -1.32 5.03
C GLU A 34 12.63 -0.68 4.88
N ALA A 35 12.07 -0.66 3.67
CA ALA A 35 10.73 -0.18 3.42
C ALA A 35 9.65 -1.08 4.05
N ILE A 36 9.84 -2.41 4.01
CA ILE A 36 8.96 -3.39 4.66
C ILE A 36 9.00 -3.19 6.17
N GLU A 37 10.20 -3.18 6.76
CA GLU A 37 10.37 -3.00 8.19
C GLU A 37 9.78 -1.68 8.68
N ALA A 38 10.07 -0.58 7.98
CA ALA A 38 9.52 0.72 8.29
C ALA A 38 7.98 0.72 8.23
N THR A 39 7.39 0.07 7.23
CA THR A 39 5.93 -0.05 7.11
C THR A 39 5.32 -0.84 8.27
N MET A 40 6.02 -1.87 8.75
CA MET A 40 5.53 -2.72 9.84
C MET A 40 5.76 -2.10 11.23
N THR A 41 6.75 -1.21 11.39
CA THR A 41 7.16 -0.64 12.69
C THR A 41 6.84 0.83 12.85
N HIS A 42 6.71 1.59 11.75
CA HIS A 42 6.32 2.99 11.75
C HIS A 42 4.88 3.14 11.26
N ASN A 43 4.15 4.10 11.78
CA ASN A 43 2.77 4.32 11.36
C ASN A 43 2.66 5.00 9.99
N ARG A 44 3.71 5.64 9.52
CA ARG A 44 3.73 6.41 8.26
C ARG A 44 5.05 6.18 7.53
N THR A 45 4.97 5.65 6.32
CA THR A 45 6.15 5.38 5.48
C THR A 45 5.93 5.96 4.09
N LEU A 46 6.91 6.68 3.58
CA LEU A 46 6.96 7.17 2.20
C LEU A 46 8.14 6.54 1.47
N VAL A 47 7.85 5.83 0.39
CA VAL A 47 8.86 5.19 -0.48
C VAL A 47 8.93 5.93 -1.80
N VAL A 48 10.06 6.56 -2.06
CA VAL A 48 10.36 7.26 -3.32
C VAL A 48 11.41 6.47 -4.09
N GLN A 49 10.98 5.70 -5.07
CA GLN A 49 11.84 4.76 -5.81
C GLN A 49 11.40 4.67 -7.27
N ARG A 50 12.37 4.60 -8.19
CA ARG A 50 12.12 4.50 -9.64
C ARG A 50 11.14 3.39 -10.01
N THR A 51 10.51 3.52 -11.16
CA THR A 51 9.70 2.45 -11.76
C THR A 51 10.53 1.17 -11.92
N GLY A 52 9.94 0.01 -11.68
CA GLY A 52 10.62 -1.29 -11.77
C GLY A 52 11.47 -1.67 -10.55
N TRP A 53 11.62 -0.80 -9.53
CA TRP A 53 12.33 -1.15 -8.30
C TRP A 53 11.61 -2.22 -7.48
N GLY A 54 10.31 -2.33 -7.62
CA GLY A 54 9.50 -3.33 -6.90
C GLY A 54 8.74 -2.77 -5.72
N LYS A 55 8.19 -1.55 -5.83
CA LYS A 55 7.34 -0.93 -4.79
C LYS A 55 6.16 -1.82 -4.38
N SER A 56 5.55 -2.51 -5.34
CA SER A 56 4.42 -3.41 -5.07
C SER A 56 4.82 -4.64 -4.22
N LEU A 57 6.04 -5.16 -4.38
CA LEU A 57 6.52 -6.24 -3.54
C LEU A 57 6.51 -5.85 -2.05
N VAL A 58 6.85 -4.61 -1.74
CA VAL A 58 6.85 -4.10 -0.36
C VAL A 58 5.48 -4.27 0.28
N TYR A 59 4.40 -3.76 -0.35
CA TYR A 59 3.08 -3.89 0.26
C TYR A 59 2.48 -5.29 0.14
N PHE A 60 2.89 -6.14 -0.81
CA PHE A 60 2.50 -7.54 -0.84
C PHE A 60 3.09 -8.33 0.33
N VAL A 61 4.39 -8.15 0.61
CA VAL A 61 5.03 -8.79 1.77
C VAL A 61 4.41 -8.28 3.07
N CYS A 62 4.23 -6.96 3.22
CA CYS A 62 3.53 -6.39 4.37
C CYS A 62 2.12 -6.96 4.55
N THR A 63 1.37 -7.16 3.45
CA THR A 63 0.05 -7.78 3.48
C THR A 63 0.09 -9.17 4.09
N LYS A 64 1.03 -10.02 3.66
CA LYS A 64 1.20 -11.36 4.25
C LYS A 64 1.48 -11.30 5.74
N LEU A 65 2.41 -10.44 6.16
CA LEU A 65 2.75 -10.26 7.58
C LEU A 65 1.55 -9.77 8.42
N ILE A 66 0.77 -8.84 7.88
CA ILE A 66 -0.42 -8.28 8.52
C ILE A 66 -1.53 -9.33 8.64
N ARG A 67 -1.70 -10.16 7.60
CA ARG A 67 -2.70 -11.25 7.61
C ARG A 67 -2.33 -12.35 8.62
N GLU A 68 -1.06 -12.69 8.77
CA GLU A 68 -0.60 -13.60 9.84
C GLU A 68 -0.94 -13.05 11.23
N GLN A 69 -0.87 -11.74 11.42
CA GLN A 69 -1.25 -11.05 12.66
C GLN A 69 -2.76 -10.83 12.80
N LYS A 70 -3.58 -11.26 11.83
CA LYS A 70 -5.04 -11.08 11.81
C LYS A 70 -5.48 -9.61 11.93
N ARG A 71 -4.74 -8.69 11.33
CA ARG A 71 -4.96 -7.24 11.46
C ARG A 71 -5.95 -6.65 10.46
N GLY A 72 -6.41 -7.42 9.48
CA GLY A 72 -7.36 -6.98 8.46
C GLY A 72 -6.79 -6.92 7.05
N VAL A 73 -7.55 -6.34 6.13
CA VAL A 73 -7.22 -6.26 4.70
C VAL A 73 -6.22 -5.14 4.42
N THR A 74 -5.38 -5.32 3.40
CA THR A 74 -4.61 -4.22 2.79
C THR A 74 -5.45 -3.54 1.73
N MET A 75 -5.69 -2.24 1.90
CA MET A 75 -6.37 -1.41 0.90
C MET A 75 -5.34 -0.57 0.15
N VAL A 76 -5.23 -0.79 -1.16
CA VAL A 76 -4.32 -0.07 -2.06
C VAL A 76 -5.11 0.88 -2.93
N VAL A 77 -4.93 2.17 -2.72
CA VAL A 77 -5.50 3.20 -3.60
C VAL A 77 -4.52 3.45 -4.75
N SER A 78 -4.97 3.23 -5.98
CA SER A 78 -4.16 3.40 -7.19
C SER A 78 -4.97 4.13 -8.26
N PRO A 79 -4.38 5.09 -8.99
CA PRO A 79 -5.10 5.88 -9.99
C PRO A 79 -5.17 5.20 -11.36
N LEU A 80 -4.43 4.12 -11.56
CA LEU A 80 -4.14 3.57 -12.88
C LEU A 80 -4.81 2.22 -13.11
N LEU A 81 -6.01 2.24 -13.70
CA LEU A 81 -6.79 1.03 -14.02
C LEU A 81 -5.99 -0.01 -14.82
N VAL A 82 -5.17 0.45 -15.77
CA VAL A 82 -4.38 -0.45 -16.62
C VAL A 82 -3.35 -1.25 -15.84
N LEU A 83 -2.78 -0.67 -14.78
CA LEU A 83 -1.79 -1.34 -13.95
C LEU A 83 -2.41 -2.26 -12.91
N MET A 84 -3.68 -2.05 -12.54
CA MET A 84 -4.35 -2.84 -11.51
C MET A 84 -4.40 -4.33 -11.86
N LYS A 85 -4.64 -4.67 -13.13
CA LYS A 85 -4.65 -6.08 -13.56
C LYS A 85 -3.31 -6.76 -13.29
N ASN A 86 -2.21 -6.13 -13.69
CA ASN A 86 -0.87 -6.68 -13.48
C ASN A 86 -0.54 -6.79 -11.98
N GLN A 87 -1.01 -5.85 -11.17
CA GLN A 87 -0.84 -5.88 -9.71
C GLN A 87 -1.65 -7.01 -9.08
N ILE A 88 -2.90 -7.25 -9.53
CA ILE A 88 -3.70 -8.39 -9.07
C ILE A 88 -3.05 -9.71 -9.45
N ASP A 89 -2.61 -9.87 -10.70
CA ASP A 89 -1.93 -11.08 -11.16
C ASP A 89 -0.66 -11.36 -10.32
N ALA A 90 0.11 -10.32 -10.01
CA ALA A 90 1.31 -10.43 -9.17
C ALA A 90 0.97 -10.79 -7.71
N ALA A 91 -0.08 -10.18 -7.13
CA ALA A 91 -0.54 -10.49 -5.79
C ALA A 91 -1.05 -11.94 -5.68
N GLN A 92 -1.80 -12.41 -6.68
CA GLN A 92 -2.30 -13.79 -6.73
C GLN A 92 -1.15 -14.81 -6.82
N LYS A 93 -0.09 -14.52 -7.60
CA LYS A 93 1.13 -15.35 -7.64
C LYS A 93 1.81 -15.46 -6.28
N MET A 94 1.67 -14.45 -5.44
CA MET A 94 2.13 -14.48 -4.05
C MET A 94 1.17 -15.22 -3.10
N GLY A 95 0.08 -15.81 -3.62
CA GLY A 95 -0.92 -16.52 -2.83
C GLY A 95 -1.82 -15.59 -2.02
N LEU A 96 -1.98 -14.33 -2.42
CA LEU A 96 -2.91 -13.39 -1.79
C LEU A 96 -4.29 -13.51 -2.43
N ARG A 97 -5.33 -13.54 -1.59
CA ARG A 97 -6.73 -13.40 -2.03
C ARG A 97 -6.98 -11.91 -2.28
N CYS A 98 -7.13 -11.54 -3.52
CA CYS A 98 -7.24 -10.14 -3.89
C CYS A 98 -8.25 -9.91 -4.99
N ASP A 99 -8.83 -8.72 -5.00
CA ASP A 99 -9.76 -8.26 -6.03
C ASP A 99 -9.57 -6.74 -6.26
N VAL A 100 -10.36 -6.17 -7.15
CA VAL A 100 -10.32 -4.76 -7.55
C VAL A 100 -11.68 -4.12 -7.45
N LEU A 101 -11.73 -2.90 -6.91
CA LEU A 101 -12.90 -2.02 -6.88
C LEU A 101 -12.67 -0.81 -7.78
N ASN A 102 -13.30 -0.81 -8.94
CA ASN A 102 -13.24 0.29 -9.90
C ASN A 102 -14.54 0.39 -10.70
N SER A 103 -14.58 1.26 -11.69
CA SER A 103 -15.76 1.46 -12.53
C SER A 103 -16.12 0.29 -13.45
N THR A 104 -15.18 -0.65 -13.67
CA THR A 104 -15.37 -1.78 -14.60
C THR A 104 -16.03 -2.99 -13.95
N VAL A 105 -16.09 -3.07 -12.62
CA VAL A 105 -16.62 -4.22 -11.87
C VAL A 105 -17.97 -3.93 -11.20
N LYS A 106 -18.78 -3.09 -11.81
CA LYS A 106 -20.07 -2.66 -11.22
C LYS A 106 -20.97 -3.81 -10.84
N ASP A 107 -21.03 -4.85 -11.69
CA ASP A 107 -21.91 -6.03 -11.47
C ASP A 107 -21.45 -6.92 -10.31
N ARG A 108 -20.17 -6.87 -9.95
CA ARG A 108 -19.56 -7.65 -8.87
C ARG A 108 -19.28 -6.83 -7.61
N ARG A 109 -19.55 -5.53 -7.65
CA ARG A 109 -19.18 -4.59 -6.58
C ARG A 109 -19.75 -5.00 -5.23
N GLU A 110 -21.01 -5.41 -5.21
CA GLU A 110 -21.69 -5.81 -3.98
C GLU A 110 -21.06 -7.06 -3.35
N ASP A 111 -20.73 -8.06 -4.16
CA ASP A 111 -20.05 -9.28 -3.72
C ASP A 111 -18.66 -8.98 -3.16
N ILE A 112 -17.90 -8.12 -3.83
CA ILE A 112 -16.56 -7.71 -3.38
C ILE A 112 -16.64 -6.97 -2.03
N LEU A 113 -17.59 -6.05 -1.87
CA LEU A 113 -17.77 -5.33 -0.61
C LEU A 113 -18.19 -6.28 0.52
N THR A 114 -19.03 -7.26 0.23
CA THR A 114 -19.41 -8.30 1.19
C THR A 114 -18.20 -9.15 1.61
N SER A 115 -17.38 -9.59 0.66
CA SER A 115 -16.14 -10.34 0.96
C SER A 115 -15.15 -9.51 1.78
N LEU A 116 -15.08 -8.19 1.58
CA LEU A 116 -14.26 -7.30 2.41
C LEU A 116 -14.77 -7.20 3.85
N GLU A 117 -16.08 -7.07 4.04
CA GLU A 117 -16.69 -7.02 5.38
C GLU A 117 -16.56 -8.35 6.12
N GLN A 118 -16.54 -9.48 5.39
CA GLN A 118 -16.35 -10.83 5.93
C GLN A 118 -14.88 -11.21 6.13
N ASP A 119 -13.94 -10.29 5.85
CA ASP A 119 -12.49 -10.50 5.98
C ASP A 119 -11.95 -11.66 5.09
N GLU A 120 -12.60 -11.90 3.95
CA GLU A 120 -12.25 -12.98 3.01
C GLU A 120 -11.11 -12.58 2.04
N LEU A 121 -10.86 -11.29 1.86
CA LEU A 121 -9.79 -10.77 1.02
C LEU A 121 -8.57 -10.34 1.85
N ASP A 122 -7.39 -10.57 1.30
CA ASP A 122 -6.12 -10.14 1.89
C ASP A 122 -5.73 -8.75 1.41
N LEU A 123 -6.08 -8.42 0.15
CA LEU A 123 -5.75 -7.17 -0.50
C LEU A 123 -6.88 -6.74 -1.45
N ILE A 124 -7.18 -5.45 -1.45
CA ILE A 124 -8.09 -4.82 -2.41
C ILE A 124 -7.39 -3.64 -3.09
N LEU A 125 -7.41 -3.61 -4.42
CA LEU A 125 -7.04 -2.44 -5.21
C LEU A 125 -8.30 -1.61 -5.46
N VAL A 126 -8.24 -0.32 -5.18
CA VAL A 126 -9.38 0.58 -5.37
C VAL A 126 -8.96 1.88 -6.06
N THR A 127 -9.77 2.36 -6.99
CA THR A 127 -9.55 3.70 -7.54
C THR A 127 -10.08 4.76 -6.58
N PRO A 128 -9.47 5.97 -6.54
CA PRO A 128 -9.94 7.03 -5.65
C PRO A 128 -11.41 7.37 -5.86
N GLU A 129 -11.87 7.45 -7.11
CA GLU A 129 -13.27 7.77 -7.45
C GLU A 129 -14.24 6.73 -6.87
N THR A 130 -13.85 5.43 -6.95
CA THR A 130 -14.67 4.35 -6.39
C THR A 130 -14.61 4.33 -4.87
N LEU A 131 -13.45 4.58 -4.28
CA LEU A 131 -13.32 4.68 -2.83
C LEU A 131 -14.22 5.75 -2.23
N PHE A 132 -14.40 6.88 -2.91
CA PHE A 132 -15.27 7.97 -2.47
C PHE A 132 -16.72 7.87 -2.95
N SER A 133 -17.12 6.79 -3.62
CA SER A 133 -18.53 6.55 -3.93
C SER A 133 -19.35 6.28 -2.66
N ASP A 134 -20.62 6.67 -2.66
CA ASP A 134 -21.48 6.61 -1.49
C ASP A 134 -21.65 5.20 -0.92
N ASP A 135 -21.76 4.22 -1.80
CA ASP A 135 -21.91 2.81 -1.45
C ASP A 135 -20.66 2.27 -0.72
N VAL A 136 -19.47 2.58 -1.24
CA VAL A 136 -18.20 2.18 -0.60
C VAL A 136 -18.00 2.91 0.72
N GLN A 137 -18.25 4.22 0.77
CA GLN A 137 -18.09 5.01 2.00
C GLN A 137 -19.01 4.52 3.13
N LYS A 138 -20.25 4.15 2.82
CA LYS A 138 -21.19 3.60 3.82
C LYS A 138 -20.70 2.28 4.43
N ARG A 139 -20.01 1.45 3.65
CA ARG A 139 -19.56 0.12 4.07
C ARG A 139 -18.11 0.14 4.62
N LEU A 140 -17.34 1.18 4.32
CA LEU A 140 -15.93 1.28 4.71
C LEU A 140 -15.72 1.12 6.24
N LYS A 141 -16.65 1.63 7.05
CA LYS A 141 -16.62 1.51 8.51
C LYS A 141 -16.74 0.07 9.02
N ASN A 142 -17.28 -0.85 8.22
CA ASN A 142 -17.43 -2.27 8.55
C ASN A 142 -16.21 -3.09 8.08
N ILE A 143 -15.32 -2.50 7.29
CA ILE A 143 -14.14 -3.15 6.74
C ILE A 143 -12.96 -2.91 7.68
N ARG A 144 -12.37 -4.00 8.16
CA ARG A 144 -11.17 -3.92 9.00
C ARG A 144 -9.93 -3.75 8.15
N ILE A 145 -9.38 -2.54 8.13
CA ILE A 145 -8.17 -2.21 7.38
C ILE A 145 -6.95 -2.49 8.26
N GLY A 146 -6.03 -3.32 7.77
CA GLY A 146 -4.76 -3.65 8.42
C GLY A 146 -3.57 -2.85 7.91
N LEU A 147 -3.64 -2.41 6.64
CA LEU A 147 -2.65 -1.55 5.98
C LEU A 147 -3.37 -0.68 4.94
N PHE A 148 -3.05 0.60 4.92
CA PHE A 148 -3.54 1.52 3.89
C PHE A 148 -2.38 1.95 3.01
N VAL A 149 -2.47 1.67 1.71
CA VAL A 149 -1.43 1.97 0.73
C VAL A 149 -1.92 3.03 -0.24
N ILE A 150 -1.11 4.04 -0.48
CA ILE A 150 -1.35 5.09 -1.47
C ILE A 150 -0.29 4.94 -2.55
N ASP A 151 -0.64 4.28 -3.63
CA ASP A 151 0.23 4.15 -4.79
C ASP A 151 0.17 5.42 -5.65
N GLU A 152 1.25 5.74 -6.33
CA GLU A 152 1.41 7.00 -7.08
C GLU A 152 1.08 8.25 -6.22
N ALA A 153 1.61 8.26 -5.01
CA ALA A 153 1.30 9.28 -3.99
C ALA A 153 1.58 10.73 -4.44
N HIS A 154 2.42 10.94 -5.47
CA HIS A 154 2.63 12.27 -6.05
C HIS A 154 1.32 12.91 -6.55
N CYS A 155 0.29 12.11 -6.84
CA CYS A 155 -1.04 12.61 -7.21
C CYS A 155 -1.77 13.38 -6.08
N ILE A 156 -1.32 13.25 -4.82
CA ILE A 156 -1.87 14.01 -3.69
C ILE A 156 -1.34 15.45 -3.71
N SER A 157 -0.11 15.63 -4.18
CA SER A 157 0.57 16.91 -4.08
C SER A 157 0.14 17.87 -5.19
N ASP A 158 -0.25 19.08 -4.82
CA ASP A 158 -0.51 20.17 -5.76
C ASP A 158 0.72 20.53 -6.63
N TRP A 159 1.90 20.08 -6.21
CA TRP A 159 3.17 20.26 -6.89
C TRP A 159 3.60 19.03 -7.71
N GLY A 160 2.80 17.98 -7.70
CA GLY A 160 2.97 16.79 -8.52
C GLY A 160 2.56 17.05 -9.97
N HIS A 161 3.16 16.32 -10.91
CA HIS A 161 2.84 16.45 -12.34
C HIS A 161 1.41 15.98 -12.69
N ASP A 162 0.81 15.16 -11.82
CA ASP A 162 -0.50 14.50 -12.04
C ASP A 162 -1.43 14.69 -10.84
N PHE A 163 -1.55 15.93 -10.33
CA PHE A 163 -2.48 16.23 -9.25
C PHE A 163 -3.91 15.79 -9.60
N ARG A 164 -4.54 15.06 -8.67
CA ARG A 164 -5.92 14.60 -8.80
C ARG A 164 -6.73 14.99 -7.58
N LEU A 165 -7.84 15.69 -7.80
CA LEU A 165 -8.73 16.16 -6.73
C LEU A 165 -9.16 15.04 -5.78
N GLU A 166 -9.44 13.84 -6.32
CA GLU A 166 -9.85 12.67 -5.54
C GLU A 166 -8.72 12.21 -4.60
N TYR A 167 -7.45 12.33 -5.01
CA TYR A 167 -6.31 12.03 -4.15
C TYR A 167 -6.20 13.00 -2.97
N GLY A 168 -6.54 14.27 -3.15
CA GLY A 168 -6.59 15.26 -2.07
C GLY A 168 -7.57 14.89 -0.96
N LYS A 169 -8.65 14.17 -1.29
CA LYS A 169 -9.64 13.67 -0.33
C LYS A 169 -9.09 12.53 0.55
N LEU A 170 -8.02 11.84 0.14
CA LEU A 170 -7.43 10.74 0.92
C LEU A 170 -6.98 11.19 2.31
N LYS A 171 -6.64 12.45 2.48
CA LYS A 171 -6.34 13.04 3.80
C LYS A 171 -7.47 12.80 4.81
N THR A 172 -8.72 12.88 4.37
CA THR A 172 -9.88 12.61 5.24
C THR A 172 -9.91 11.16 5.71
N ILE A 173 -9.61 10.22 4.81
CA ILE A 173 -9.53 8.79 5.16
C ILE A 173 -8.37 8.55 6.12
N ILE A 174 -7.18 9.11 5.82
CA ILE A 174 -5.99 9.00 6.68
C ILE A 174 -6.28 9.43 8.12
N GLN A 175 -7.06 10.51 8.29
CA GLN A 175 -7.44 11.04 9.60
C GLN A 175 -8.48 10.16 10.34
N GLN A 176 -9.28 9.40 9.62
CA GLN A 176 -10.32 8.53 10.15
C GLN A 176 -9.82 7.12 10.47
N LEU A 177 -8.68 6.70 9.89
CA LEU A 177 -8.10 5.40 10.17
C LEU A 177 -7.68 5.29 11.64
N PRO A 178 -7.87 4.10 12.26
CA PRO A 178 -7.34 3.85 13.59
C PRO A 178 -5.83 4.15 13.66
N PRO A 179 -5.33 4.73 14.76
CA PRO A 179 -3.92 5.16 14.88
C PRO A 179 -2.89 4.03 14.66
N ASN A 180 -3.28 2.80 14.92
CA ASN A 180 -2.44 1.60 14.75
C ASN A 180 -2.43 1.03 13.34
N VAL A 181 -3.20 1.60 12.40
CA VAL A 181 -3.17 1.20 10.99
C VAL A 181 -2.01 1.92 10.31
N PRO A 182 -0.99 1.19 9.83
CA PRO A 182 0.11 1.80 9.10
C PRO A 182 -0.37 2.33 7.74
N ILE A 183 0.29 3.40 7.29
CA ILE A 183 0.09 3.97 5.96
C ILE A 183 1.41 3.92 5.21
N LEU A 184 1.38 3.32 4.04
CA LEU A 184 2.49 3.28 3.09
C LEU A 184 2.13 4.10 1.86
N ALA A 185 2.86 5.16 1.61
CA ALA A 185 2.78 5.92 0.36
C ALA A 185 3.95 5.54 -0.56
N THR A 186 3.68 5.28 -1.83
CA THR A 186 4.69 4.92 -2.82
C THR A 186 4.60 5.84 -4.02
N THR A 187 5.75 6.24 -4.56
CA THR A 187 5.82 7.02 -5.80
C THR A 187 7.12 6.77 -6.56
N ALA A 188 7.08 6.90 -7.88
CA ALA A 188 8.28 6.85 -8.72
C ALA A 188 8.91 8.23 -8.91
N THR A 189 8.13 9.28 -8.79
CA THR A 189 8.53 10.66 -9.11
C THR A 189 8.20 11.58 -7.95
N ALA A 190 9.22 12.09 -7.27
CA ALA A 190 9.03 13.15 -6.29
C ALA A 190 10.32 13.96 -6.13
N ASN A 191 10.26 15.25 -6.48
CA ASN A 191 11.27 16.20 -6.07
C ASN A 191 11.12 16.56 -4.58
N ASP A 192 12.06 17.31 -4.02
CA ASP A 192 12.07 17.63 -2.60
C ASP A 192 10.81 18.38 -2.14
N ARG A 193 10.21 19.19 -3.01
CA ARG A 193 8.98 19.93 -2.73
C ARG A 193 7.80 18.98 -2.60
N VAL A 194 7.66 18.01 -3.52
CA VAL A 194 6.64 16.98 -3.46
C VAL A 194 6.83 16.10 -2.22
N VAL A 195 8.06 15.69 -1.90
CA VAL A 195 8.35 14.91 -0.70
C VAL A 195 7.95 15.67 0.57
N THR A 196 8.26 16.97 0.64
CA THR A 196 7.90 17.82 1.78
C THR A 196 6.38 17.93 1.93
N ASP A 197 5.67 18.13 0.83
CA ASP A 197 4.22 18.20 0.82
C ASP A 197 3.59 16.87 1.23
N LEU A 198 4.03 15.74 0.64
CA LEU A 198 3.57 14.40 1.02
C LEU A 198 3.78 14.11 2.50
N ARG A 199 4.92 14.51 3.08
CA ARG A 199 5.16 14.35 4.52
C ARG A 199 4.13 15.12 5.34
N SER A 200 3.79 16.35 4.95
CA SER A 200 2.78 17.14 5.64
C SER A 200 1.37 16.54 5.53
N GLN A 201 1.06 15.93 4.38
CA GLN A 201 -0.24 15.28 4.13
C GLN A 201 -0.39 13.95 4.88
N LEU A 202 0.70 13.16 4.98
CA LEU A 202 0.71 11.88 5.69
C LEU A 202 0.71 12.04 7.22
N GLY A 203 1.12 13.20 7.73
CA GLY A 203 1.15 13.50 9.16
C GLY A 203 2.56 13.50 9.76
N ASN A 204 2.63 13.41 11.09
CA ASN A 204 3.89 13.48 11.82
C ASN A 204 4.68 12.17 11.76
N ASN A 205 6.01 12.26 11.89
CA ASN A 205 6.93 11.12 12.01
C ASN A 205 6.91 10.18 10.80
N VAL A 206 6.89 10.74 9.59
CA VAL A 206 6.97 9.95 8.36
C VAL A 206 8.39 9.44 8.15
N PHE A 207 8.55 8.12 8.08
CA PHE A 207 9.79 7.51 7.59
C PHE A 207 9.87 7.67 6.07
N VAL A 208 10.99 8.18 5.56
CA VAL A 208 11.19 8.37 4.11
C VAL A 208 12.32 7.47 3.63
N SER A 209 11.98 6.50 2.79
CA SER A 209 12.94 5.71 2.02
C SER A 209 13.05 6.31 0.61
N ARG A 210 14.23 6.83 0.28
CA ARG A 210 14.48 7.44 -1.02
C ARG A 210 15.73 6.83 -1.64
N GLY A 211 15.57 6.25 -2.82
CA GLY A 211 16.68 5.77 -3.64
C GLY A 211 17.10 6.77 -4.73
N PRO A 212 18.12 6.43 -5.50
CA PRO A 212 18.45 7.19 -6.70
C PRO A 212 17.28 7.13 -7.69
N LEU A 213 16.87 8.30 -8.18
CA LEU A 213 15.80 8.46 -9.16
C LEU A 213 16.33 8.26 -10.58
#